data_028891d343916a29c26cd6964bbc761b
#
_entry.id   028891d343916a29c26cd6964bbc761b
#
_cell.length_a   1.000
_cell.length_b   1.000
_cell.length_c   1.000
_cell.angle_alpha   90.00
_cell.angle_beta   90.00
_cell.angle_gamma   90.00
#
_symmetry.space_group_name_H-M   'P 1'
#
loop_
_entity.id
_entity.type
_entity.pdbx_description
1 polymer ?
#
loop_
_entity_poly.entity_id
_entity_poly.type
_entity_poly.pdbx_seq_one_letter_code
_entity_poly.pdbx_strand_id
1 'polypeptide(L)'
;MELSSLFLAGKGSALTSFFSTAFLVVFLPFCLVVYSLMPRRGKKYFLLAADCAFFWLISGKLLVYLLLTALSMHYFGLWLDKIQSETKLLLAQTEKAERKTVRKRQQAVQHRILLLAVILHIGVLFALKYSGFAATNGNTLLAHLHIPVQLAIPKYVMPIGISFFTLQALSYIVDVQRGVTKADTNLLRLTLFISFFPQIVEGPICRYDQTAQQLWDTKPITYENLTLGLQRIAYGMMKKVIIADRLNPLVRNVFNNYTDFDGGVIALAAVCYTVQLYMDFSGSMDAVTGTAQILGVTMPENFRQPFFSKTISEFWKRWHITLGTWFKDYVFYPVVTLKPLEKLTSAARKRL
;
A
#
# COMPACT_ATOMS: atom_id res chain seq x y z
N MET A 1 -16.06 19.33 23.23
CA MET A 1 -15.21 18.30 22.63
C MET A 1 -13.82 18.49 23.20
N GLU A 2 -13.36 17.60 24.07
CA GLU A 2 -12.04 17.75 24.72
C GLU A 2 -10.93 17.56 23.70
N LEU A 3 -9.95 18.44 23.71
CA LEU A 3 -8.76 18.35 22.83
C LEU A 3 -8.04 17.00 22.94
N SER A 4 -8.12 16.36 24.10
CA SER A 4 -7.58 15.02 24.36
C SER A 4 -8.21 13.92 23.50
N SER A 5 -9.51 14.04 23.15
CA SER A 5 -10.22 13.06 22.32
C SER A 5 -9.83 13.13 20.83
N LEU A 6 -9.25 14.24 20.38
CA LEU A 6 -8.76 14.43 19.02
C LEU A 6 -7.48 13.62 18.74
N PHE A 7 -6.71 13.29 19.78
CA PHE A 7 -5.38 12.69 19.67
C PHE A 7 -5.25 11.32 20.36
N LEU A 8 -6.35 10.63 20.61
CA LEU A 8 -6.30 9.28 21.17
C LEU A 8 -5.61 8.32 20.18
N ALA A 9 -4.49 7.79 20.61
CA ALA A 9 -3.75 6.76 19.84
C ALA A 9 -4.55 5.45 19.78
N GLY A 10 -4.71 4.90 18.59
CA GLY A 10 -5.31 3.58 18.35
C GLY A 10 -6.62 3.59 17.56
N LYS A 11 -7.33 2.46 17.57
CA LYS A 11 -8.65 2.34 16.92
C LYS A 11 -9.62 3.36 17.53
N GLY A 12 -9.91 4.41 16.78
CA GLY A 12 -10.78 5.53 17.23
C GLY A 12 -10.08 6.89 17.19
N SER A 13 -8.79 6.97 16.83
CA SER A 13 -8.15 8.24 16.54
C SER A 13 -8.90 8.97 15.44
N ALA A 14 -9.26 10.23 15.68
CA ALA A 14 -9.90 11.07 14.68
C ALA A 14 -9.04 11.29 13.43
N LEU A 15 -7.73 11.05 13.50
CA LEU A 15 -6.78 11.14 12.39
C LEU A 15 -6.81 9.95 11.41
N THR A 16 -7.54 8.88 11.70
CA THR A 16 -7.63 7.71 10.81
C THR A 16 -8.42 7.99 9.52
N SER A 17 -9.18 9.09 9.48
CA SER A 17 -9.87 9.55 8.27
C SER A 17 -9.27 10.86 7.78
N PHE A 18 -8.93 10.93 6.50
CA PHE A 18 -8.48 12.16 5.83
C PHE A 18 -9.56 13.26 5.76
N PHE A 19 -10.82 12.91 6.03
CA PHE A 19 -11.95 13.86 6.06
C PHE A 19 -12.33 14.28 7.47
N SER A 20 -11.58 13.86 8.49
CA SER A 20 -11.83 14.28 9.85
C SER A 20 -11.42 15.73 10.08
N THR A 21 -12.13 16.41 10.99
CA THR A 21 -11.77 17.77 11.43
C THR A 21 -10.34 17.81 11.99
N ALA A 22 -9.94 16.78 12.71
CA ALA A 22 -8.58 16.66 13.26
C ALA A 22 -7.51 16.69 12.16
N PHE A 23 -7.75 15.98 11.05
CA PHE A 23 -6.83 15.96 9.92
C PHE A 23 -6.88 17.27 9.11
N LEU A 24 -8.06 17.65 8.63
CA LEU A 24 -8.21 18.78 7.69
C LEU A 24 -7.99 20.16 8.31
N VAL A 25 -8.37 20.35 9.57
CA VAL A 25 -8.34 21.68 10.22
C VAL A 25 -7.13 21.83 11.14
N VAL A 26 -6.60 20.74 11.69
CA VAL A 26 -5.50 20.83 12.66
C VAL A 26 -4.21 20.28 12.06
N PHE A 27 -4.15 18.98 11.74
CA PHE A 27 -2.90 18.33 11.36
C PHE A 27 -2.35 18.84 10.02
N LEU A 28 -3.17 18.83 8.96
CA LEU A 28 -2.73 19.23 7.63
C LEU A 28 -2.32 20.70 7.55
N PRO A 29 -3.11 21.70 8.04
CA PRO A 29 -2.69 23.09 8.05
C PRO A 29 -1.42 23.32 8.87
N PHE A 30 -1.29 22.70 10.05
CA PHE A 30 -0.07 22.76 10.85
C PHE A 30 1.15 22.26 10.05
N CYS A 31 1.03 21.09 9.42
CA CYS A 31 2.09 20.53 8.59
C CYS A 31 2.46 21.46 7.42
N LEU A 32 1.48 22.03 6.73
CA LEU A 32 1.72 22.93 5.58
C LEU A 32 2.40 24.24 6.01
N VAL A 33 1.97 24.83 7.12
CA VAL A 33 2.57 26.07 7.67
C VAL A 33 4.03 25.81 8.05
N VAL A 34 4.29 24.79 8.86
CA VAL A 34 5.65 24.47 9.30
C VAL A 34 6.53 24.10 8.10
N TYR A 35 6.02 23.27 7.17
CA TYR A 35 6.74 22.93 5.94
C TYR A 35 7.09 24.16 5.10
N SER A 36 6.19 25.15 5.01
CA SER A 36 6.44 26.39 4.26
C SER A 36 7.54 27.23 4.90
N LEU A 37 7.58 27.30 6.23
CA LEU A 37 8.56 28.06 6.99
C LEU A 37 9.94 27.39 7.04
N MET A 38 10.01 26.09 6.82
CA MET A 38 11.27 25.35 6.87
C MET A 38 12.20 25.68 5.68
N PRO A 39 13.51 25.81 5.92
CA PRO A 39 14.49 25.92 4.83
C PRO A 39 14.47 24.64 3.98
N ARG A 40 14.78 24.79 2.68
CA ARG A 40 14.70 23.67 1.71
C ARG A 40 15.38 22.38 2.19
N ARG A 41 16.55 22.50 2.81
CA ARG A 41 17.28 21.34 3.35
C ARG A 41 16.60 20.65 4.52
N GLY A 42 15.82 21.39 5.30
CA GLY A 42 15.09 20.89 6.48
C GLY A 42 13.76 20.24 6.15
N LYS A 43 13.12 20.59 5.01
CA LYS A 43 11.76 20.14 4.64
C LYS A 43 11.59 18.60 4.67
N LYS A 44 12.54 17.86 4.13
CA LYS A 44 12.51 16.39 4.12
C LYS A 44 12.58 15.76 5.51
N TYR A 45 13.36 16.34 6.41
CA TYR A 45 13.44 15.85 7.80
C TYR A 45 12.18 16.21 8.59
N PHE A 46 11.61 17.36 8.31
CA PHE A 46 10.32 17.73 8.86
C PHE A 46 9.21 16.79 8.38
N LEU A 47 9.14 16.49 7.07
CA LEU A 47 8.16 15.51 6.55
C LEU A 47 8.33 14.16 7.22
N LEU A 48 9.55 13.65 7.35
CA LEU A 48 9.83 12.38 8.03
C LEU A 48 9.37 12.41 9.50
N ALA A 49 9.61 13.51 10.20
CA ALA A 49 9.14 13.69 11.58
C ALA A 49 7.61 13.76 11.66
N ALA A 50 6.97 14.48 10.72
CA ALA A 50 5.51 14.55 10.62
C ALA A 50 4.87 13.20 10.30
N ASP A 51 5.48 12.42 9.41
CA ASP A 51 5.04 11.05 9.08
C ASP A 51 5.12 10.12 10.31
N CYS A 52 6.24 10.14 11.02
CA CYS A 52 6.40 9.36 12.24
C CYS A 52 5.41 9.82 13.34
N ALA A 53 5.22 11.12 13.50
CA ALA A 53 4.26 11.67 14.45
C ALA A 53 2.81 11.29 14.07
N PHE A 54 2.44 11.40 12.80
CA PHE A 54 1.14 10.98 12.30
C PHE A 54 0.90 9.49 12.58
N PHE A 55 1.86 8.63 12.22
CA PHE A 55 1.76 7.21 12.47
C PHE A 55 1.69 6.87 13.97
N TRP A 56 2.47 7.57 14.79
CA TRP A 56 2.39 7.42 16.24
C TRP A 56 1.02 7.78 16.80
N LEU A 57 0.42 8.87 16.32
CA LEU A 57 -0.91 9.32 16.75
C LEU A 57 -2.02 8.33 16.38
N ILE A 58 -1.89 7.61 15.24
CA ILE A 58 -2.91 6.65 14.78
C ILE A 58 -2.66 5.22 15.24
N SER A 59 -1.41 4.81 15.45
CA SER A 59 -1.03 3.41 15.73
C SER A 59 -0.13 3.24 16.96
N GLY A 60 0.29 4.33 17.61
CA GLY A 60 1.10 4.31 18.81
C GLY A 60 2.40 3.51 18.67
N LYS A 61 2.68 2.63 19.62
CA LYS A 61 3.90 1.80 19.67
C LYS A 61 4.10 0.92 18.43
N LEU A 62 3.07 0.71 17.62
CA LEU A 62 3.15 -0.07 16.39
C LEU A 62 3.97 0.62 15.28
N LEU A 63 4.39 1.88 15.48
CA LEU A 63 5.39 2.56 14.65
C LEU A 63 6.66 1.71 14.47
N VAL A 64 7.00 0.87 15.44
CA VAL A 64 8.15 -0.03 15.35
C VAL A 64 8.08 -0.94 14.13
N TYR A 65 6.91 -1.43 13.74
CA TYR A 65 6.75 -2.27 12.55
C TYR A 65 7.09 -1.53 11.25
N LEU A 66 6.69 -0.26 11.15
CA LEU A 66 7.02 0.59 10.01
C LEU A 66 8.54 0.82 9.92
N LEU A 67 9.18 1.17 11.04
CA LEU A 67 10.62 1.40 11.09
C LEU A 67 11.43 0.13 10.82
N LEU A 68 11.01 -1.02 11.35
CA LEU A 68 11.62 -2.32 11.04
C LEU A 68 11.43 -2.70 9.57
N THR A 69 10.30 -2.35 8.96
CA THR A 69 10.08 -2.54 7.52
C THR A 69 11.04 -1.68 6.69
N ALA A 70 11.22 -0.40 7.03
CA ALA A 70 12.19 0.48 6.37
C ALA A 70 13.62 -0.06 6.50
N LEU A 71 14.00 -0.50 7.70
CA LEU A 71 15.30 -1.09 7.97
C LEU A 71 15.52 -2.38 7.14
N SER A 72 14.52 -3.23 7.10
CA SER A 72 14.52 -4.46 6.30
C SER A 72 14.69 -4.17 4.81
N MET A 73 13.92 -3.21 4.25
CA MET A 73 14.07 -2.76 2.86
C MET A 73 15.50 -2.32 2.56
N HIS A 74 16.07 -1.52 3.46
CA HIS A 74 17.43 -1.01 3.31
C HIS A 74 18.46 -2.14 3.23
N TYR A 75 18.46 -3.04 4.21
CA TYR A 75 19.45 -4.12 4.25
C TYR A 75 19.26 -5.15 3.14
N PHE A 76 18.05 -5.57 2.83
CA PHE A 76 17.81 -6.48 1.70
C PHE A 76 18.16 -5.83 0.36
N GLY A 77 17.85 -4.54 0.20
CA GLY A 77 18.23 -3.78 -0.98
C GLY A 77 19.76 -3.73 -1.17
N LEU A 78 20.49 -3.33 -0.14
CA LEU A 78 21.97 -3.25 -0.18
C LEU A 78 22.60 -4.64 -0.42
N TRP A 79 22.07 -5.67 0.20
CA TRP A 79 22.57 -7.04 0.01
C TRP A 79 22.41 -7.51 -1.42
N LEU A 80 21.23 -7.29 -2.01
CA LEU A 80 20.97 -7.63 -3.43
C LEU A 80 21.85 -6.82 -4.37
N ASP A 81 22.00 -5.52 -4.16
CA ASP A 81 22.84 -4.64 -4.98
C ASP A 81 24.33 -5.04 -4.92
N LYS A 82 24.82 -5.37 -3.73
CA LYS A 82 26.18 -5.90 -3.53
C LYS A 82 26.41 -7.16 -4.37
N ILE A 83 25.51 -8.14 -4.29
CA ILE A 83 25.62 -9.38 -5.08
C ILE A 83 25.56 -9.11 -6.58
N GLN A 84 24.73 -8.15 -7.02
CA GLN A 84 24.66 -7.77 -8.43
C GLN A 84 25.97 -7.13 -8.89
N SER A 85 26.56 -6.28 -8.08
CA SER A 85 27.84 -5.64 -8.38
C SER A 85 28.99 -6.66 -8.41
N GLU A 86 29.06 -7.55 -7.44
CA GLU A 86 30.01 -8.67 -7.43
C GLU A 86 29.83 -9.60 -8.64
N THR A 87 28.58 -9.88 -9.02
CA THR A 87 28.26 -10.68 -10.20
C THR A 87 28.81 -10.05 -11.47
N LYS A 88 28.68 -8.73 -11.63
CA LYS A 88 29.21 -8.02 -12.81
C LYS A 88 30.74 -8.13 -12.87
N LEU A 89 31.43 -7.99 -11.74
CA LEU A 89 32.89 -8.11 -11.65
C LEU A 89 33.36 -9.54 -11.98
N LEU A 90 32.71 -10.55 -11.38
CA LEU A 90 33.01 -11.96 -11.63
C LEU A 90 32.82 -12.32 -13.11
N LEU A 91 31.74 -11.87 -13.74
CA LEU A 91 31.47 -12.12 -15.16
C LEU A 91 32.48 -11.43 -16.09
N ALA A 92 33.05 -10.30 -15.68
CA ALA A 92 34.11 -9.64 -16.46
C ALA A 92 35.40 -10.45 -16.46
N GLN A 93 35.71 -11.14 -15.36
CA GLN A 93 36.93 -11.95 -15.18
C GLN A 93 36.76 -13.42 -15.64
N THR A 94 35.54 -13.89 -15.86
CA THR A 94 35.22 -15.29 -16.19
C THR A 94 35.26 -15.51 -17.71
N GLU A 95 35.79 -16.62 -18.15
CA GLU A 95 35.79 -17.05 -19.56
C GLU A 95 34.36 -17.21 -20.10
N LYS A 96 34.18 -16.97 -21.40
CA LYS A 96 32.84 -16.99 -22.04
C LYS A 96 32.08 -18.29 -21.82
N ALA A 97 32.77 -19.44 -21.79
CA ALA A 97 32.19 -20.76 -21.59
C ALA A 97 31.54 -20.92 -20.20
N GLU A 98 32.14 -20.36 -19.16
CA GLU A 98 31.68 -20.49 -17.76
C GLU A 98 30.70 -19.40 -17.30
N ARG A 99 30.60 -18.30 -18.02
CA ARG A 99 29.73 -17.15 -17.65
C ARG A 99 28.28 -17.56 -17.37
N LYS A 100 27.75 -18.52 -18.13
CA LYS A 100 26.37 -19.02 -17.95
C LYS A 100 26.19 -19.70 -16.58
N THR A 101 27.16 -20.47 -16.16
CA THR A 101 27.18 -21.18 -14.88
C THR A 101 27.28 -20.20 -13.70
N VAL A 102 28.23 -19.27 -13.78
CA VAL A 102 28.40 -18.21 -12.77
C VAL A 102 27.12 -17.38 -12.63
N ARG A 103 26.55 -16.91 -13.76
CA ARG A 103 25.29 -16.16 -13.77
C ARG A 103 24.18 -16.92 -13.09
N LYS A 104 24.02 -18.22 -13.41
CA LYS A 104 22.96 -19.08 -12.84
C LYS A 104 23.13 -19.26 -11.32
N ARG A 105 24.37 -19.46 -10.86
CA ARG A 105 24.70 -19.56 -9.42
C ARG A 105 24.35 -18.27 -8.68
N GLN A 106 24.75 -17.12 -9.19
CA GLN A 106 24.48 -15.83 -8.56
C GLN A 106 22.98 -15.47 -8.58
N GLN A 107 22.26 -15.79 -9.65
CA GLN A 107 20.81 -15.64 -9.68
C GLN A 107 20.13 -16.51 -8.61
N ALA A 108 20.60 -17.73 -8.37
CA ALA A 108 20.05 -18.59 -7.32
C ALA A 108 20.25 -17.97 -5.92
N VAL A 109 21.39 -17.32 -5.65
CA VAL A 109 21.63 -16.60 -4.40
C VAL A 109 20.67 -15.42 -4.26
N GLN A 110 20.53 -14.59 -5.30
CA GLN A 110 19.59 -13.46 -5.29
C GLN A 110 18.14 -13.91 -5.04
N HIS A 111 17.72 -15.03 -5.66
CA HIS A 111 16.37 -15.58 -5.42
C HIS A 111 16.18 -16.07 -3.98
N ARG A 112 17.19 -16.65 -3.35
CA ARG A 112 17.11 -17.07 -1.94
C ARG A 112 16.95 -15.86 -1.01
N ILE A 113 17.69 -14.77 -1.26
CA ILE A 113 17.56 -13.53 -0.49
C ILE A 113 16.18 -12.91 -0.69
N LEU A 114 15.71 -12.85 -1.94
CA LEU A 114 14.37 -12.37 -2.24
C LEU A 114 13.30 -13.21 -1.52
N LEU A 115 13.42 -14.55 -1.58
CA LEU A 115 12.51 -15.46 -0.90
C LEU A 115 12.49 -15.22 0.63
N LEU A 116 13.65 -15.03 1.24
CA LEU A 116 13.77 -14.71 2.65
C LEU A 116 13.05 -13.38 2.98
N ALA A 117 13.26 -12.34 2.16
CA ALA A 117 12.58 -11.06 2.32
C ALA A 117 11.05 -11.19 2.20
N VAL A 118 10.58 -11.94 1.19
CA VAL A 118 9.14 -12.20 0.98
C VAL A 118 8.55 -12.96 2.16
N ILE A 119 9.21 -14.03 2.62
CA ILE A 119 8.75 -14.82 3.78
C ILE A 119 8.69 -13.94 5.03
N LEU A 120 9.69 -13.10 5.27
CA LEU A 120 9.69 -12.19 6.41
C LEU A 120 8.50 -11.22 6.37
N HIS A 121 8.33 -10.49 5.27
CA HIS A 121 7.29 -9.46 5.17
C HIS A 121 5.88 -10.05 5.11
N ILE A 122 5.67 -11.07 4.29
CA ILE A 122 4.37 -11.76 4.20
C ILE A 122 4.09 -12.56 5.48
N GLY A 123 5.12 -13.15 6.11
CA GLY A 123 4.99 -13.86 7.37
C GLY A 123 4.52 -12.95 8.51
N VAL A 124 5.11 -11.76 8.65
CA VAL A 124 4.66 -10.75 9.62
C VAL A 124 3.23 -10.30 9.33
N LEU A 125 2.91 -10.00 8.06
CA LEU A 125 1.57 -9.62 7.66
C LEU A 125 0.56 -10.74 7.96
N PHE A 126 0.89 -11.99 7.64
CA PHE A 126 0.07 -13.17 7.92
C PHE A 126 -0.13 -13.36 9.43
N ALA A 127 0.95 -13.31 10.20
CA ALA A 127 0.88 -13.46 11.65
C ALA A 127 -0.03 -12.41 12.30
N LEU A 128 0.07 -11.15 11.89
CA LEU A 128 -0.71 -10.08 12.49
C LEU A 128 -2.17 -10.04 11.99
N LYS A 129 -2.40 -10.36 10.72
CA LYS A 129 -3.72 -10.15 10.09
C LYS A 129 -4.56 -11.43 9.98
N TYR A 130 -3.93 -12.57 9.71
CA TYR A 130 -4.63 -13.80 9.33
C TYR A 130 -4.48 -14.95 10.32
N SER A 131 -3.63 -14.83 11.35
CA SER A 131 -3.44 -15.91 12.34
C SER A 131 -4.72 -16.24 13.11
N GLY A 132 -5.51 -15.23 13.50
CA GLY A 132 -6.79 -15.45 14.14
C GLY A 132 -7.79 -16.22 13.25
N PHE A 133 -7.89 -15.82 11.98
CA PHE A 133 -8.70 -16.54 10.99
C PHE A 133 -8.22 -17.99 10.79
N ALA A 134 -6.91 -18.18 10.65
CA ALA A 134 -6.33 -19.52 10.50
C ALA A 134 -6.56 -20.40 11.71
N ALA A 135 -6.40 -19.87 12.94
CA ALA A 135 -6.67 -20.61 14.17
C ALA A 135 -8.16 -20.98 14.32
N THR A 136 -9.07 -20.05 14.00
CA THR A 136 -10.52 -20.32 14.05
C THR A 136 -10.93 -21.42 13.09
N ASN A 137 -10.50 -21.33 11.82
CA ASN A 137 -10.81 -22.37 10.82
C ASN A 137 -10.09 -23.68 11.13
N GLY A 138 -8.85 -23.63 11.67
CA GLY A 138 -8.13 -24.80 12.15
C GLY A 138 -8.90 -25.52 13.26
N ASN A 139 -9.44 -24.79 14.24
CA ASN A 139 -10.27 -25.36 15.31
C ASN A 139 -11.53 -26.01 14.77
N THR A 140 -12.17 -25.39 13.78
CA THR A 140 -13.35 -25.98 13.12
C THR A 140 -12.98 -27.30 12.42
N LEU A 141 -11.88 -27.34 11.71
CA LEU A 141 -11.38 -28.56 11.05
C LEU A 141 -11.02 -29.64 12.07
N LEU A 142 -10.31 -29.31 13.15
CA LEU A 142 -9.95 -30.25 14.21
C LEU A 142 -11.18 -30.83 14.88
N ALA A 143 -12.21 -29.99 15.12
CA ALA A 143 -13.49 -30.48 15.67
C ALA A 143 -14.20 -31.47 14.71
N HIS A 144 -14.23 -31.18 13.41
CA HIS A 144 -14.75 -32.12 12.40
C HIS A 144 -13.98 -33.44 12.31
N LEU A 145 -12.68 -33.39 12.55
CA LEU A 145 -11.82 -34.59 12.59
C LEU A 145 -11.83 -35.31 13.94
N HIS A 146 -12.64 -34.84 14.91
CA HIS A 146 -12.72 -35.39 16.29
C HIS A 146 -11.37 -35.38 17.02
N ILE A 147 -10.47 -34.45 16.68
CA ILE A 147 -9.17 -34.28 17.33
C ILE A 147 -9.37 -33.34 18.54
N PRO A 148 -9.10 -33.77 19.79
CA PRO A 148 -9.35 -32.99 21.00
C PRO A 148 -8.24 -31.94 21.27
N VAL A 149 -7.88 -31.17 20.22
CA VAL A 149 -6.89 -30.09 20.31
C VAL A 149 -7.56 -28.78 19.92
N GLN A 150 -7.34 -27.73 20.73
CA GLN A 150 -7.77 -26.39 20.41
C GLN A 150 -6.56 -25.47 20.26
N LEU A 151 -6.48 -24.80 19.10
CA LEU A 151 -5.47 -23.77 18.84
C LEU A 151 -5.90 -22.48 19.55
N ALA A 152 -4.98 -21.85 20.26
CA ALA A 152 -5.22 -20.52 20.81
C ALA A 152 -5.45 -19.50 19.69
N ILE A 153 -6.53 -18.72 19.79
CA ILE A 153 -6.84 -17.67 18.80
C ILE A 153 -6.08 -16.39 19.19
N PRO A 154 -5.05 -16.01 18.47
CA PRO A 154 -4.27 -14.82 18.80
C PRO A 154 -5.07 -13.53 18.51
N LYS A 155 -4.97 -12.57 19.43
CA LYS A 155 -5.60 -11.24 19.31
C LYS A 155 -4.51 -10.18 19.16
N TYR A 156 -3.88 -10.12 17.99
CA TYR A 156 -2.89 -9.09 17.71
C TYR A 156 -3.51 -7.75 17.35
N VAL A 157 -2.90 -6.66 17.81
CA VAL A 157 -3.22 -5.32 17.36
C VAL A 157 -2.41 -5.04 16.10
N MET A 158 -3.10 -4.69 15.01
CA MET A 158 -2.47 -4.42 13.73
C MET A 158 -2.15 -2.93 13.57
N PRO A 159 -0.95 -2.58 13.08
CA PRO A 159 -0.67 -1.23 12.64
C PRO A 159 -1.59 -0.87 11.45
N ILE A 160 -2.11 0.36 11.46
CA ILE A 160 -2.87 0.87 10.32
C ILE A 160 -1.92 0.97 9.11
N GLY A 161 -2.41 0.60 7.93
CA GLY A 161 -1.63 0.65 6.70
C GLY A 161 -0.61 -0.48 6.51
N ILE A 162 -0.51 -1.49 7.42
CA ILE A 162 0.48 -2.57 7.31
C ILE A 162 0.47 -3.26 5.95
N SER A 163 -0.69 -3.46 5.35
CA SER A 163 -0.79 -4.07 4.03
C SER A 163 -0.16 -3.18 2.96
N PHE A 164 -0.39 -1.86 3.01
CA PHE A 164 0.12 -0.90 2.03
C PHE A 164 1.63 -0.79 2.08
N PHE A 165 2.21 -0.51 3.25
CA PHE A 165 3.66 -0.38 3.34
C PHE A 165 4.40 -1.72 3.15
N THR A 166 3.77 -2.87 3.46
CA THR A 166 4.33 -4.18 3.11
C THR A 166 4.40 -4.40 1.60
N LEU A 167 3.34 -4.05 0.85
CA LEU A 167 3.36 -4.15 -0.61
C LEU A 167 4.37 -3.20 -1.25
N GLN A 168 4.53 -1.98 -0.72
CA GLN A 168 5.56 -1.04 -1.16
C GLN A 168 6.98 -1.56 -0.89
N ALA A 169 7.22 -2.12 0.30
CA ALA A 169 8.48 -2.71 0.66
C ALA A 169 8.86 -3.87 -0.27
N LEU A 170 7.92 -4.78 -0.51
CA LEU A 170 8.13 -5.91 -1.40
C LEU A 170 8.40 -5.46 -2.84
N SER A 171 7.65 -4.47 -3.35
CA SER A 171 7.90 -3.96 -4.70
C SER A 171 9.32 -3.38 -4.84
N TYR A 172 9.78 -2.60 -3.86
CA TYR A 172 11.14 -2.07 -3.86
C TYR A 172 12.20 -3.18 -3.88
N ILE A 173 12.10 -4.19 -3.00
CA ILE A 173 13.07 -5.28 -2.92
C ILE A 173 13.12 -6.09 -4.23
N VAL A 174 11.94 -6.36 -4.81
CA VAL A 174 11.84 -7.05 -6.12
C VAL A 174 12.43 -6.20 -7.25
N ASP A 175 12.17 -4.89 -7.26
CA ASP A 175 12.68 -3.98 -8.29
C ASP A 175 14.19 -3.84 -8.21
N VAL A 176 14.76 -3.82 -7.00
CA VAL A 176 16.22 -3.90 -6.80
C VAL A 176 16.76 -5.24 -7.33
N GLN A 177 16.12 -6.36 -6.99
CA GLN A 177 16.55 -7.68 -7.45
C GLN A 177 16.51 -7.82 -8.99
N ARG A 178 15.52 -7.18 -9.63
CA ARG A 178 15.39 -7.16 -11.10
C ARG A 178 16.34 -6.16 -11.78
N GLY A 179 16.97 -5.28 -11.01
CA GLY A 179 17.80 -4.20 -11.53
C GLY A 179 17.02 -3.04 -12.15
N VAL A 180 15.72 -2.94 -11.87
CA VAL A 180 14.85 -1.82 -12.27
C VAL A 180 15.22 -0.56 -11.48
N THR A 181 15.49 -0.73 -10.19
CA THR A 181 15.91 0.33 -9.27
C THR A 181 17.22 -0.07 -8.60
N LYS A 182 18.12 0.90 -8.39
CA LYS A 182 19.31 0.70 -7.55
C LYS A 182 18.93 0.72 -6.08
N ALA A 183 19.68 -0.02 -5.26
CA ALA A 183 19.46 0.04 -3.82
C ALA A 183 19.75 1.45 -3.29
N ASP A 184 18.87 1.91 -2.43
CA ASP A 184 19.07 3.19 -1.76
C ASP A 184 19.97 3.03 -0.54
N THR A 185 21.06 3.78 -0.54
CA THR A 185 22.00 3.83 0.59
C THR A 185 21.50 4.73 1.74
N ASN A 186 20.45 5.53 1.50
CA ASN A 186 19.90 6.44 2.48
C ASN A 186 18.63 5.87 3.15
N LEU A 187 18.81 5.35 4.37
CA LEU A 187 17.72 4.80 5.17
C LEU A 187 16.60 5.82 5.44
N LEU A 188 16.92 7.09 5.65
CA LEU A 188 15.92 8.12 5.93
C LEU A 188 15.03 8.37 4.70
N ARG A 189 15.59 8.30 3.48
CA ARG A 189 14.81 8.43 2.24
C ARG A 189 13.87 7.24 2.05
N LEU A 190 14.32 6.01 2.33
CA LEU A 190 13.46 4.83 2.32
C LEU A 190 12.35 4.92 3.37
N THR A 191 12.69 5.37 4.58
CA THR A 191 11.69 5.56 5.63
C THR A 191 10.66 6.60 5.21
N LEU A 192 11.08 7.76 4.69
CA LEU A 192 10.17 8.80 4.19
C LEU A 192 9.25 8.28 3.09
N PHE A 193 9.77 7.44 2.18
CA PHE A 193 8.98 6.85 1.11
C PHE A 193 7.83 5.97 1.62
N ILE A 194 8.08 5.07 2.60
CA ILE A 194 7.04 4.16 3.09
C ILE A 194 6.17 4.76 4.17
N SER A 195 6.64 5.81 4.87
CA SER A 195 5.91 6.44 5.98
C SER A 195 5.04 7.60 5.55
N PHE A 196 5.17 8.09 4.33
CA PHE A 196 4.54 9.31 3.85
C PHE A 196 3.06 9.38 4.23
N PHE A 197 2.70 10.29 5.15
CA PHE A 197 1.42 10.30 5.85
C PHE A 197 0.19 10.37 4.93
N PRO A 198 0.22 11.03 3.75
CA PRO A 198 -0.95 11.02 2.90
C PRO A 198 -1.28 9.63 2.35
N GLN A 199 -0.30 8.78 2.11
CA GLN A 199 -0.51 7.47 1.48
C GLN A 199 -0.62 6.29 2.45
N ILE A 200 -0.12 6.43 3.70
CA ILE A 200 0.14 5.27 4.56
C ILE A 200 -1.13 4.55 5.02
N VAL A 201 -2.26 5.25 5.15
CA VAL A 201 -3.52 4.67 5.63
C VAL A 201 -4.19 3.86 4.52
N GLU A 202 -4.44 4.48 3.37
CA GLU A 202 -5.17 3.90 2.23
C GLU A 202 -4.81 4.53 0.87
N GLY A 203 -3.60 5.08 0.74
CA GLY A 203 -3.18 5.77 -0.48
C GLY A 203 -2.88 4.83 -1.66
N PRO A 204 -2.54 5.39 -2.83
CA PRO A 204 -2.04 4.62 -3.95
C PRO A 204 -0.80 3.81 -3.57
N ILE A 205 -0.66 2.59 -4.07
CA ILE A 205 0.55 1.78 -3.87
C ILE A 205 1.63 2.30 -4.82
N CYS A 206 2.35 3.33 -4.34
CA CYS A 206 3.43 3.95 -5.11
C CYS A 206 4.64 3.03 -5.21
N ARG A 207 5.36 3.13 -6.33
CA ARG A 207 6.67 2.50 -6.48
C ARG A 207 7.76 3.46 -6.03
N TYR A 208 8.88 2.88 -5.63
CA TYR A 208 10.01 3.65 -5.11
C TYR A 208 10.51 4.71 -6.12
N ASP A 209 10.68 4.32 -7.39
CA ASP A 209 11.12 5.18 -8.48
C ASP A 209 10.15 6.33 -8.81
N GLN A 210 8.86 6.18 -8.49
CA GLN A 210 7.83 7.18 -8.77
C GLN A 210 7.85 8.34 -7.79
N THR A 211 8.05 8.09 -6.50
CA THR A 211 7.81 9.11 -5.47
C THR A 211 8.97 9.38 -4.53
N ALA A 212 9.88 8.43 -4.30
CA ALA A 212 10.94 8.57 -3.29
C ALA A 212 11.87 9.76 -3.55
N GLN A 213 12.25 10.00 -4.81
CA GLN A 213 13.09 11.13 -5.16
C GLN A 213 12.34 12.46 -5.01
N GLN A 214 11.06 12.52 -5.41
CA GLN A 214 10.23 13.71 -5.26
C GLN A 214 10.08 14.12 -3.79
N LEU A 215 9.88 13.13 -2.90
CA LEU A 215 9.80 13.33 -1.46
C LEU A 215 11.12 13.82 -0.85
N TRP A 216 12.25 13.31 -1.35
CA TRP A 216 13.57 13.66 -0.83
C TRP A 216 14.05 15.04 -1.30
N ASP A 217 13.75 15.40 -2.55
CA ASP A 217 14.15 16.69 -3.13
C ASP A 217 13.34 17.86 -2.60
N THR A 218 12.17 17.61 -2.09
CA THR A 218 11.21 18.56 -1.52
C THR A 218 11.08 19.88 -2.31
N LYS A 219 9.88 20.21 -2.72
CA LYS A 219 9.59 21.44 -3.46
C LYS A 219 8.94 22.48 -2.52
N PRO A 220 9.08 23.79 -2.80
CA PRO A 220 8.25 24.78 -2.13
C PRO A 220 6.77 24.57 -2.49
N ILE A 221 5.87 24.93 -1.59
CA ILE A 221 4.45 25.00 -1.90
C ILE A 221 4.23 26.19 -2.83
N THR A 222 3.78 25.92 -4.05
CA THR A 222 3.39 26.96 -5.01
C THR A 222 1.90 27.25 -4.90
N TYR A 223 1.49 28.45 -5.31
CA TYR A 223 0.07 28.80 -5.35
C TYR A 223 -0.74 27.82 -6.20
N GLU A 224 -0.20 27.41 -7.34
CA GLU A 224 -0.81 26.44 -8.24
C GLU A 224 -1.01 25.09 -7.53
N ASN A 225 0.04 24.52 -6.94
CA ASN A 225 -0.04 23.24 -6.25
C ASN A 225 -1.00 23.30 -5.06
N LEU A 226 -1.01 24.42 -4.32
CA LEU A 226 -1.92 24.62 -3.21
C LEU A 226 -3.38 24.65 -3.71
N THR A 227 -3.66 25.45 -4.74
CA THR A 227 -5.02 25.61 -5.28
C THR A 227 -5.55 24.31 -5.87
N LEU A 228 -4.78 23.66 -6.75
CA LEU A 228 -5.18 22.39 -7.37
C LEU A 228 -5.32 21.26 -6.33
N GLY A 229 -4.41 21.20 -5.36
CA GLY A 229 -4.50 20.20 -4.31
C GLY A 229 -5.71 20.40 -3.38
N LEU A 230 -6.01 21.65 -3.00
CA LEU A 230 -7.22 21.97 -2.21
C LEU A 230 -8.49 21.68 -2.98
N GLN A 231 -8.56 22.03 -4.26
CA GLN A 231 -9.70 21.69 -5.14
C GLN A 231 -9.91 20.17 -5.20
N ARG A 232 -8.82 19.41 -5.31
CA ARG A 232 -8.90 17.96 -5.34
C ARG A 232 -9.36 17.37 -4.01
N ILE A 233 -8.88 17.88 -2.88
CA ILE A 233 -9.37 17.49 -1.54
C ILE A 233 -10.86 17.81 -1.39
N ALA A 234 -11.29 19.00 -1.81
CA ALA A 234 -12.71 19.41 -1.76
C ALA A 234 -13.59 18.50 -2.64
N TYR A 235 -13.11 18.12 -3.83
CA TYR A 235 -13.79 17.17 -4.70
C TYR A 235 -13.90 15.77 -4.05
N GLY A 236 -12.84 15.29 -3.42
CA GLY A 236 -12.86 14.05 -2.63
C GLY A 236 -13.85 14.12 -1.48
N MET A 237 -13.88 15.24 -0.77
CA MET A 237 -14.82 15.52 0.33
C MET A 237 -16.28 15.50 -0.14
N MET A 238 -16.57 16.09 -1.31
CA MET A 238 -17.90 16.02 -1.93
C MET A 238 -18.32 14.56 -2.17
N LYS A 239 -17.46 13.76 -2.77
CA LYS A 239 -17.76 12.33 -3.00
C LYS A 239 -18.05 11.58 -1.70
N LYS A 240 -17.23 11.80 -0.67
CA LYS A 240 -17.36 11.12 0.62
C LYS A 240 -18.58 11.60 1.38
N VAL A 241 -18.65 12.89 1.68
CA VAL A 241 -19.63 13.45 2.65
C VAL A 241 -21.02 13.59 2.02
N ILE A 242 -21.10 14.03 0.75
CA ILE A 242 -22.40 14.31 0.10
C ILE A 242 -23.00 13.04 -0.51
N ILE A 243 -22.18 12.10 -1.00
CA ILE A 243 -22.70 10.91 -1.69
C ILE A 243 -22.54 9.66 -0.83
N ALA A 244 -21.30 9.26 -0.52
CA ALA A 244 -21.05 7.98 0.13
C ALA A 244 -21.68 7.88 1.52
N ASP A 245 -21.47 8.90 2.37
CA ASP A 245 -22.00 8.90 3.74
C ASP A 245 -23.52 9.04 3.77
N ARG A 246 -24.14 9.67 2.76
CA ARG A 246 -25.62 9.76 2.66
C ARG A 246 -26.26 8.47 2.19
N LEU A 247 -25.59 7.70 1.33
CA LEU A 247 -26.06 6.38 0.91
C LEU A 247 -25.89 5.30 1.98
N ASN A 248 -24.90 5.45 2.88
CA ASN A 248 -24.55 4.44 3.87
C ASN A 248 -25.74 4.00 4.78
N PRO A 249 -26.55 4.89 5.39
CA PRO A 249 -27.67 4.47 6.21
C PRO A 249 -28.71 3.65 5.44
N LEU A 250 -29.05 4.05 4.22
CA LEU A 250 -29.98 3.33 3.35
C LEU A 250 -29.47 1.92 3.05
N VAL A 251 -28.22 1.83 2.56
CA VAL A 251 -27.60 0.55 2.20
C VAL A 251 -27.53 -0.40 3.41
N ARG A 252 -27.06 0.12 4.56
CA ARG A 252 -26.97 -0.68 5.79
C ARG A 252 -28.33 -1.14 6.29
N ASN A 253 -29.35 -0.29 6.25
CA ASN A 253 -30.70 -0.66 6.70
C ASN A 253 -31.28 -1.78 5.83
N VAL A 254 -31.20 -1.64 4.49
CA VAL A 254 -31.73 -2.65 3.58
C VAL A 254 -30.99 -3.98 3.70
N PHE A 255 -29.65 -3.98 3.72
CA PHE A 255 -28.92 -5.24 3.80
C PHE A 255 -28.93 -5.90 5.17
N ASN A 256 -29.07 -5.15 6.27
CA ASN A 256 -29.22 -5.74 7.60
C ASN A 256 -30.60 -6.36 7.83
N ASN A 257 -31.63 -5.85 7.15
CA ASN A 257 -33.02 -6.26 7.29
C ASN A 257 -33.59 -6.73 5.95
N TYR A 258 -32.82 -7.43 5.13
CA TYR A 258 -33.16 -7.75 3.74
C TYR A 258 -34.47 -8.58 3.61
N THR A 259 -34.85 -9.30 4.66
CA THR A 259 -36.14 -10.07 4.71
C THR A 259 -37.35 -9.18 4.75
N ASP A 260 -37.22 -7.91 5.15
CA ASP A 260 -38.32 -6.96 5.31
C ASP A 260 -38.61 -6.15 4.04
N PHE A 261 -37.78 -6.34 3.00
CA PHE A 261 -37.83 -5.58 1.75
C PHE A 261 -38.09 -6.47 0.54
N ASP A 262 -38.80 -5.95 -0.43
CA ASP A 262 -38.98 -6.62 -1.71
C ASP A 262 -37.70 -6.62 -2.57
N GLY A 263 -37.66 -7.49 -3.60
CA GLY A 263 -36.50 -7.66 -4.46
C GLY A 263 -36.11 -6.38 -5.20
N GLY A 264 -37.06 -5.49 -5.52
CA GLY A 264 -36.79 -4.21 -6.19
C GLY A 264 -35.98 -3.26 -5.30
N VAL A 265 -36.35 -3.15 -4.02
CA VAL A 265 -35.63 -2.36 -3.01
C VAL A 265 -34.23 -2.91 -2.77
N ILE A 266 -34.08 -4.24 -2.68
CA ILE A 266 -32.77 -4.87 -2.52
C ILE A 266 -31.87 -4.62 -3.73
N ALA A 267 -32.43 -4.72 -4.95
CA ALA A 267 -31.67 -4.42 -6.18
C ALA A 267 -31.24 -2.94 -6.25
N LEU A 268 -32.12 -2.01 -5.87
CA LEU A 268 -31.78 -0.59 -5.77
C LEU A 268 -30.67 -0.35 -4.73
N ALA A 269 -30.77 -1.00 -3.55
CA ALA A 269 -29.73 -0.91 -2.52
C ALA A 269 -28.38 -1.44 -3.00
N ALA A 270 -28.34 -2.48 -3.85
CA ALA A 270 -27.10 -3.00 -4.44
C ALA A 270 -26.45 -1.96 -5.41
N VAL A 271 -27.26 -1.26 -6.21
CA VAL A 271 -26.78 -0.16 -7.05
C VAL A 271 -26.26 0.97 -6.17
N CYS A 272 -27.00 1.38 -5.15
CA CYS A 272 -26.58 2.41 -4.18
C CYS A 272 -25.26 2.03 -3.49
N TYR A 273 -25.10 0.77 -3.09
CA TYR A 273 -23.85 0.27 -2.51
C TYR A 273 -22.68 0.36 -3.47
N THR A 274 -22.89 0.06 -4.76
CA THR A 274 -21.86 0.18 -5.79
C THR A 274 -21.38 1.63 -5.94
N VAL A 275 -22.33 2.58 -5.98
CA VAL A 275 -22.02 4.01 -6.01
C VAL A 275 -21.32 4.45 -4.72
N GLN A 276 -21.84 4.05 -3.57
CA GLN A 276 -21.26 4.36 -2.26
C GLN A 276 -19.80 3.91 -2.19
N LEU A 277 -19.51 2.65 -2.52
CA LEU A 277 -18.16 2.08 -2.47
C LEU A 277 -17.18 2.85 -3.37
N TYR A 278 -17.61 3.20 -4.58
CA TYR A 278 -16.79 3.98 -5.51
C TYR A 278 -16.53 5.39 -4.99
N MET A 279 -17.55 6.09 -4.54
CA MET A 279 -17.44 7.48 -4.08
C MET A 279 -16.63 7.57 -2.78
N ASP A 280 -16.78 6.61 -1.87
CA ASP A 280 -16.00 6.53 -0.64
C ASP A 280 -14.49 6.33 -0.94
N PHE A 281 -14.17 5.31 -1.71
CA PHE A 281 -12.78 4.97 -1.98
C PHE A 281 -12.12 5.97 -2.94
N SER A 282 -12.78 6.37 -4.03
CA SER A 282 -12.20 7.37 -4.94
C SER A 282 -12.08 8.75 -4.28
N GLY A 283 -12.99 9.10 -3.38
CA GLY A 283 -12.92 10.33 -2.59
C GLY A 283 -11.70 10.34 -1.67
N SER A 284 -11.44 9.25 -0.95
CA SER A 284 -10.23 9.09 -0.13
C SER A 284 -8.96 9.22 -0.98
N MET A 285 -8.93 8.62 -2.18
CA MET A 285 -7.80 8.76 -3.10
C MET A 285 -7.58 10.20 -3.55
N ASP A 286 -8.66 10.98 -3.79
CA ASP A 286 -8.54 12.39 -4.14
C ASP A 286 -7.99 13.23 -2.99
N ALA A 287 -8.40 12.95 -1.74
CA ALA A 287 -7.85 13.63 -0.57
C ALA A 287 -6.35 13.35 -0.40
N VAL A 288 -5.93 12.09 -0.54
CA VAL A 288 -4.52 11.67 -0.48
C VAL A 288 -3.70 12.34 -1.57
N THR A 289 -4.14 12.23 -2.82
CA THR A 289 -3.41 12.75 -3.98
C THR A 289 -3.37 14.28 -3.97
N GLY A 290 -4.47 14.94 -3.55
CA GLY A 290 -4.52 16.38 -3.38
C GLY A 290 -3.55 16.87 -2.30
N THR A 291 -3.49 16.17 -1.16
CA THR A 291 -2.52 16.49 -0.09
C THR A 291 -1.08 16.34 -0.59
N ALA A 292 -0.77 15.25 -1.30
CA ALA A 292 0.55 15.04 -1.90
C ALA A 292 0.90 16.13 -2.92
N GLN A 293 -0.08 16.55 -3.75
CA GLN A 293 0.08 17.61 -4.75
C GLN A 293 0.43 18.95 -4.11
N ILE A 294 -0.19 19.33 -2.98
CA ILE A 294 0.18 20.54 -2.23
C ILE A 294 1.67 20.53 -1.87
N LEU A 295 2.17 19.37 -1.45
CA LEU A 295 3.59 19.17 -1.11
C LEU A 295 4.51 19.02 -2.33
N GLY A 296 3.98 19.15 -3.55
CA GLY A 296 4.71 19.03 -4.81
C GLY A 296 5.08 17.60 -5.21
N VAL A 297 4.36 16.61 -4.66
CA VAL A 297 4.54 15.17 -4.95
C VAL A 297 3.41 14.69 -5.85
N THR A 298 3.75 14.16 -7.01
CA THR A 298 2.80 13.57 -7.97
C THR A 298 2.63 12.08 -7.68
N MET A 299 1.41 11.68 -7.36
CA MET A 299 1.05 10.29 -7.10
C MET A 299 0.32 9.65 -8.29
N PRO A 300 0.41 8.32 -8.48
CA PRO A 300 -0.35 7.62 -9.51
C PRO A 300 -1.85 7.62 -9.19
N GLU A 301 -2.67 7.66 -10.26
CA GLU A 301 -4.13 7.59 -10.14
C GLU A 301 -4.61 6.16 -9.84
N ASN A 302 -5.59 6.05 -8.93
CA ASN A 302 -6.22 4.77 -8.60
C ASN A 302 -7.53 4.52 -9.36
N PHE A 303 -8.18 5.58 -9.84
CA PHE A 303 -9.46 5.48 -10.53
C PHE A 303 -9.49 6.36 -11.79
N ARG A 304 -10.03 5.82 -12.88
CA ARG A 304 -10.26 6.54 -14.15
C ARG A 304 -11.63 6.21 -14.71
N GLN A 305 -12.70 6.74 -14.10
CA GLN A 305 -14.07 6.54 -14.52
C GLN A 305 -14.43 5.07 -14.84
N PRO A 306 -14.34 4.14 -13.85
CA PRO A 306 -14.43 2.70 -14.10
C PRO A 306 -15.77 2.26 -14.65
N PHE A 307 -16.89 2.92 -14.30
CA PHE A 307 -18.22 2.55 -14.74
C PHE A 307 -18.52 2.91 -16.21
N PHE A 308 -17.64 3.68 -16.87
CA PHE A 308 -17.71 3.93 -18.31
C PHE A 308 -16.93 2.92 -19.15
N SER A 309 -16.53 1.81 -18.57
CA SER A 309 -15.81 0.72 -19.24
C SER A 309 -16.75 -0.08 -20.13
N LYS A 310 -16.29 -0.45 -21.32
CA LYS A 310 -17.03 -1.27 -22.29
C LYS A 310 -16.88 -2.78 -22.03
N THR A 311 -15.85 -3.18 -21.28
CA THR A 311 -15.53 -4.58 -20.97
C THR A 311 -15.08 -4.74 -19.52
N ILE A 312 -15.25 -5.93 -18.96
CA ILE A 312 -14.72 -6.28 -17.61
C ILE A 312 -13.20 -6.07 -17.53
N SER A 313 -12.47 -6.41 -18.58
CA SER A 313 -11.02 -6.19 -18.65
C SER A 313 -10.65 -4.70 -18.58
N GLU A 314 -11.44 -3.84 -19.24
CA GLU A 314 -11.25 -2.40 -19.17
C GLU A 314 -11.63 -1.84 -17.80
N PHE A 315 -12.69 -2.36 -17.16
CA PHE A 315 -13.08 -1.98 -15.82
C PHE A 315 -11.90 -2.15 -14.83
N TRP A 316 -11.25 -3.30 -14.80
CA TRP A 316 -10.12 -3.56 -13.91
C TRP A 316 -8.87 -2.72 -14.24
N LYS A 317 -8.74 -2.17 -15.45
CA LYS A 317 -7.69 -1.21 -15.80
C LYS A 317 -7.98 0.21 -15.31
N ARG A 318 -9.22 0.48 -14.87
CA ARG A 318 -9.70 1.78 -14.41
C ARG A 318 -10.08 1.81 -12.93
N TRP A 319 -10.21 0.63 -12.29
CA TRP A 319 -10.54 0.43 -10.88
C TRP A 319 -9.32 -0.01 -10.10
N HIS A 320 -9.00 0.70 -9.00
CA HIS A 320 -7.87 0.41 -8.10
C HIS A 320 -6.58 0.08 -8.86
N ILE A 321 -6.20 0.98 -9.75
CA ILE A 321 -5.16 0.78 -10.78
C ILE A 321 -3.83 0.35 -10.18
N THR A 322 -3.41 0.99 -9.07
CA THR A 322 -2.11 0.71 -8.46
C THR A 322 -2.04 -0.69 -7.86
N LEU A 323 -3.12 -1.19 -7.27
CA LEU A 323 -3.19 -2.57 -6.78
C LEU A 323 -3.20 -3.57 -7.94
N GLY A 324 -4.01 -3.29 -8.98
CA GLY A 324 -4.08 -4.14 -10.18
C GLY A 324 -2.73 -4.27 -10.87
N THR A 325 -2.01 -3.17 -11.05
CA THR A 325 -0.66 -3.18 -11.62
C THR A 325 0.35 -3.85 -10.70
N TRP A 326 0.23 -3.67 -9.37
CA TRP A 326 1.08 -4.35 -8.40
C TRP A 326 0.94 -5.87 -8.51
N PHE A 327 -0.27 -6.40 -8.47
CA PHE A 327 -0.52 -7.84 -8.61
C PHE A 327 -0.02 -8.39 -9.96
N LYS A 328 -0.24 -7.64 -11.04
CA LYS A 328 0.23 -8.01 -12.37
C LYS A 328 1.75 -8.16 -12.42
N ASP A 329 2.49 -7.19 -11.87
CA ASP A 329 3.94 -7.13 -12.01
C ASP A 329 4.69 -8.00 -10.99
N TYR A 330 4.15 -8.18 -9.79
CA TYR A 330 4.87 -8.88 -8.71
C TYR A 330 4.31 -10.27 -8.40
N VAL A 331 3.08 -10.59 -8.84
CA VAL A 331 2.47 -11.90 -8.63
C VAL A 331 2.23 -12.61 -9.96
N PHE A 332 1.42 -12.01 -10.84
CA PHE A 332 0.96 -12.69 -12.06
C PHE A 332 2.14 -13.03 -13.00
N TYR A 333 2.93 -12.06 -13.41
CA TYR A 333 4.05 -12.31 -14.33
C TYR A 333 5.09 -13.27 -13.76
N PRO A 334 5.56 -13.13 -12.51
CA PRO A 334 6.47 -14.13 -11.92
C PRO A 334 5.91 -15.54 -11.93
N VAL A 335 4.62 -15.70 -11.61
CA VAL A 335 3.98 -17.03 -11.58
C VAL A 335 3.85 -17.64 -12.98
N VAL A 336 3.37 -16.86 -13.96
CA VAL A 336 3.17 -17.35 -15.34
C VAL A 336 4.49 -17.75 -16.01
N THR A 337 5.59 -17.09 -15.66
CA THR A 337 6.93 -17.40 -16.19
C THR A 337 7.63 -18.58 -15.47
N LEU A 338 6.98 -19.19 -14.47
CA LEU A 338 7.52 -20.41 -13.86
C LEU A 338 7.56 -21.56 -14.88
N LYS A 339 8.70 -22.21 -15.01
CA LYS A 339 8.93 -23.31 -15.97
C LYS A 339 7.85 -24.41 -15.99
N PRO A 340 7.29 -24.86 -14.84
CA PRO A 340 6.21 -25.85 -14.86
C PRO A 340 4.94 -25.34 -15.55
N LEU A 341 4.57 -24.07 -15.30
CA LEU A 341 3.38 -23.44 -15.89
C LEU A 341 3.58 -23.12 -17.38
N GLU A 342 4.77 -22.69 -17.77
CA GLU A 342 5.13 -22.46 -19.17
C GLU A 342 5.04 -23.75 -19.99
N LYS A 343 5.49 -24.89 -19.44
CA LYS A 343 5.33 -26.22 -20.06
C LYS A 343 3.86 -26.61 -20.17
N LEU A 344 3.05 -26.39 -19.13
CA LEU A 344 1.60 -26.68 -19.17
C LEU A 344 0.89 -25.83 -20.22
N THR A 345 1.19 -24.53 -20.27
CA THR A 345 0.59 -23.60 -21.24
C THR A 345 0.98 -23.93 -22.66
N SER A 346 2.25 -24.31 -22.90
CA SER A 346 2.72 -24.72 -24.21
C SER A 346 2.13 -26.06 -24.65
N ALA A 347 1.92 -27.00 -23.72
CA ALA A 347 1.25 -28.29 -24.01
C ALA A 347 -0.24 -28.09 -24.31
N ALA A 348 -0.93 -27.19 -23.59
CA ALA A 348 -2.33 -26.84 -23.86
C ALA A 348 -2.50 -26.16 -25.24
N ARG A 349 -1.60 -25.23 -25.61
CA ARG A 349 -1.63 -24.59 -26.94
C ARG A 349 -1.39 -25.54 -28.12
N LYS A 350 -0.67 -26.64 -27.89
CA LYS A 350 -0.46 -27.69 -28.94
C LYS A 350 -1.66 -28.60 -29.10
N ARG A 351 -2.62 -28.58 -28.17
CA ARG A 351 -3.85 -29.41 -28.20
C ARG A 351 -5.07 -28.66 -28.74
N LEU A 352 -4.99 -27.35 -28.90
CA LEU A 352 -5.94 -26.47 -29.56
C LEU A 352 -5.52 -26.14 -30.97
#